data_48eda87eb662faf1cfc921f8923db489
#
_entry.id   48eda87eb662faf1cfc921f8923db489
#
_cell.length_a   1.000
_cell.length_b   1.000
_cell.length_c   1.000
_cell.angle_alpha   90.00
_cell.angle_beta   90.00
_cell.angle_gamma   90.00
#
_symmetry.space_group_name_H-M   'P 1'
#
loop_
_entity.id
_entity.type
_entity.pdbx_description
1 polymer ?
#
loop_
_entity_poly.entity_id
_entity_poly.type
_entity_poly.pdbx_seq_one_letter_code
_entity_poly.pdbx_strand_id
1 'polypeptide(L)'
;SYLCMEQYMMAGKAHLFGDEEIRKEILECSDPKQIKALGRKVRGFEQKVWDKFKYAIVLLGNWHKFSQNRELREFLLSTGDSVLVEASPYDAIWGIRLAASSPEAQDPMKWRGQNLLGFALMEVRDELRRVTQNEMLCDWSMVWQQ
;
A
#
# COMPACT_ATOMS: atom_id res chain seq x y z
N SER A 1 9.18 13.18 0.71
CA SER A 1 7.72 13.01 0.53
C SER A 1 7.44 12.33 -0.79
N TYR A 2 6.46 11.44 -0.84
CA TYR A 2 6.00 10.75 -2.05
C TYR A 2 4.66 11.32 -2.48
N LEU A 3 4.45 11.46 -3.80
CA LEU A 3 3.21 12.01 -4.35
C LEU A 3 2.05 11.01 -4.29
N CYS A 4 2.33 9.73 -4.47
CA CYS A 4 1.33 8.67 -4.45
C CYS A 4 1.95 7.30 -4.13
N MET A 5 1.10 6.30 -3.88
CA MET A 5 1.53 4.92 -3.59
C MET A 5 2.29 4.28 -4.76
N GLU A 6 1.92 4.57 -6.01
CA GLU A 6 2.65 4.07 -7.18
C GLU A 6 4.10 4.55 -7.17
N GLN A 7 4.33 5.85 -6.86
CA GLN A 7 5.69 6.41 -6.76
C GLN A 7 6.48 5.74 -5.62
N TYR A 8 5.86 5.55 -4.46
CA TYR A 8 6.48 4.88 -3.34
C TYR A 8 6.90 3.44 -3.69
N MET A 9 6.00 2.68 -4.30
CA MET A 9 6.23 1.30 -4.69
C MET A 9 7.34 1.18 -5.74
N MET A 10 7.33 2.02 -6.78
CA MET A 10 8.33 1.97 -7.84
C MET A 10 9.70 2.47 -7.37
N ALA A 11 9.76 3.49 -6.52
CA ALA A 11 11.00 3.94 -5.89
C ALA A 11 11.56 2.86 -4.94
N GLY A 12 10.70 2.18 -4.19
CA GLY A 12 11.08 1.04 -3.35
C GLY A 12 11.63 -0.13 -4.16
N LYS A 13 11.03 -0.41 -5.31
CA LYS A 13 11.54 -1.42 -6.26
C LYS A 13 12.94 -1.06 -6.78
N ALA A 14 13.12 0.17 -7.24
CA ALA A 14 14.43 0.64 -7.72
C ALA A 14 15.50 0.55 -6.62
N HIS A 15 15.17 0.96 -5.40
CA HIS A 15 16.07 0.87 -4.25
C HIS A 15 16.42 -0.58 -3.91
N LEU A 16 15.44 -1.48 -3.90
CA LEU A 16 15.64 -2.91 -3.63
C LEU A 16 16.69 -3.55 -4.56
N PHE A 17 16.69 -3.14 -5.83
CA PHE A 17 17.61 -3.64 -6.84
C PHE A 17 18.86 -2.77 -7.06
N GLY A 18 19.04 -1.74 -6.22
CA GLY A 18 20.22 -0.87 -6.25
C GLY A 18 20.29 0.09 -7.44
N ASP A 19 19.18 0.33 -8.14
CA ASP A 19 19.11 1.26 -9.27
C ASP A 19 18.75 2.67 -8.81
N GLU A 20 19.71 3.35 -8.21
CA GLU A 20 19.51 4.70 -7.67
C GLU A 20 19.28 5.76 -8.76
N GLU A 21 19.73 5.53 -9.99
CA GLU A 21 19.48 6.41 -11.14
C GLU A 21 17.98 6.41 -11.50
N ILE A 22 17.41 5.23 -11.74
CA ILE A 22 15.97 5.09 -12.00
C ILE A 22 15.15 5.53 -10.79
N ARG A 23 15.61 5.27 -9.57
CA ARG A 23 14.94 5.74 -8.35
C ARG A 23 14.81 7.26 -8.33
N LYS A 24 15.86 7.98 -8.68
CA LYS A 24 15.85 9.43 -8.76
C LYS A 24 14.85 9.93 -9.80
N GLU A 25 14.87 9.36 -11.01
CA GLU A 25 13.89 9.70 -12.06
C GLU A 25 12.45 9.47 -11.60
N ILE A 26 12.17 8.37 -10.91
CA ILE A 26 10.85 8.08 -10.34
C ILE A 26 10.44 9.16 -9.33
N LEU A 27 11.34 9.58 -8.44
CA LEU A 27 11.06 10.58 -7.41
C LEU A 27 10.81 11.99 -7.98
N GLU A 28 11.38 12.29 -9.13
CA GLU A 28 11.22 13.55 -9.85
C GLU A 28 9.98 13.54 -10.78
N CYS A 29 9.41 12.38 -11.05
CA CYS A 29 8.27 12.21 -11.95
C CYS A 29 6.93 12.36 -11.19
N SER A 30 6.00 13.11 -11.78
CA SER A 30 4.64 13.30 -11.23
C SER A 30 3.53 12.56 -11.99
N ASP A 31 3.83 11.99 -13.16
CA ASP A 31 2.86 11.24 -13.97
C ASP A 31 2.87 9.75 -13.58
N PRO A 32 1.74 9.21 -13.05
CA PRO A 32 1.65 7.81 -12.66
C PRO A 32 1.97 6.81 -13.79
N LYS A 33 1.63 7.13 -15.04
CA LYS A 33 1.94 6.26 -16.19
C LYS A 33 3.44 6.19 -16.46
N GLN A 34 4.12 7.34 -16.36
CA GLN A 34 5.57 7.41 -16.53
C GLN A 34 6.29 6.73 -15.36
N ILE A 35 5.82 6.93 -14.12
CA ILE A 35 6.33 6.25 -12.93
C ILE A 35 6.29 4.73 -13.12
N LYS A 36 5.17 4.21 -13.59
CA LYS A 36 4.99 2.78 -13.89
C LYS A 36 5.93 2.30 -14.98
N ALA A 37 6.12 3.09 -16.04
CA ALA A 37 7.06 2.79 -17.13
C ALA A 37 8.52 2.77 -16.63
N LEU A 38 8.92 3.72 -15.78
CA LEU A 38 10.23 3.74 -15.14
C LEU A 38 10.46 2.51 -14.26
N GLY A 39 9.45 2.12 -13.48
CA GLY A 39 9.50 0.92 -12.66
C GLY A 39 9.76 -0.38 -13.47
N ARG A 40 9.36 -0.42 -14.73
CA ARG A 40 9.67 -1.53 -15.65
C ARG A 40 11.10 -1.50 -16.19
N LYS A 41 11.78 -0.36 -16.10
CA LYS A 41 13.18 -0.19 -16.57
C LYS A 41 14.22 -0.45 -15.48
N VAL A 42 13.81 -0.77 -14.26
CA VAL A 42 14.73 -1.04 -13.15
C VAL A 42 15.71 -2.15 -13.53
N ARG A 43 16.99 -1.84 -13.46
CA ARG A 43 18.09 -2.75 -13.75
C ARG A 43 18.28 -3.75 -12.60
N GLY A 44 18.77 -4.93 -12.94
CA GLY A 44 19.01 -5.99 -11.95
C GLY A 44 17.74 -6.62 -11.37
N PHE A 45 16.58 -6.38 -11.99
CA PHE A 45 15.31 -6.92 -11.54
C PHE A 45 15.28 -8.45 -11.55
N GLU A 46 14.88 -9.02 -10.41
CA GLU A 46 14.62 -10.45 -10.25
C GLU A 46 13.20 -10.66 -9.69
N GLN A 47 12.34 -11.37 -10.45
CA GLN A 47 10.94 -11.58 -10.07
C GLN A 47 10.80 -12.24 -8.70
N LYS A 48 11.60 -13.26 -8.38
CA LYS A 48 11.54 -13.97 -7.10
C LYS A 48 11.87 -13.06 -5.91
N VAL A 49 12.84 -12.17 -6.08
CA VAL A 49 13.21 -11.17 -5.05
C VAL A 49 12.09 -10.16 -4.88
N TRP A 50 11.55 -9.63 -5.98
CA TRP A 50 10.42 -8.71 -5.94
C TRP A 50 9.21 -9.32 -5.27
N ASP A 51 8.84 -10.55 -5.62
CA ASP A 51 7.70 -11.25 -5.02
C ASP A 51 7.83 -11.44 -3.51
N LYS A 52 9.05 -11.57 -3.02
CA LYS A 52 9.33 -11.69 -1.59
C LYS A 52 9.13 -10.37 -0.83
N PHE A 53 9.45 -9.23 -1.44
CA PHE A 53 9.48 -7.93 -0.75
C PHE A 53 8.35 -6.97 -1.12
N LYS A 54 7.67 -7.17 -2.26
CA LYS A 54 6.63 -6.25 -2.76
C LYS A 54 5.53 -5.96 -1.75
N TYR A 55 5.06 -6.98 -1.05
CA TYR A 55 3.98 -6.83 -0.06
C TYR A 55 4.42 -5.95 1.11
N ALA A 56 5.60 -6.18 1.67
CA ALA A 56 6.15 -5.37 2.75
C ALA A 56 6.34 -3.91 2.35
N ILE A 57 6.78 -3.65 1.12
CA ILE A 57 6.94 -2.29 0.59
C ILE A 57 5.58 -1.58 0.52
N VAL A 58 4.56 -2.24 -0.02
CA VAL A 58 3.22 -1.66 -0.14
C VAL A 58 2.55 -1.51 1.22
N LEU A 59 2.72 -2.47 2.12
CA LEU A 59 2.24 -2.38 3.50
C LEU A 59 2.81 -1.16 4.22
N LEU A 60 4.12 -0.98 4.17
CA LEU A 60 4.81 0.14 4.81
C LEU A 60 4.40 1.49 4.19
N GLY A 61 4.29 1.56 2.87
CA GLY A 61 3.82 2.76 2.18
C GLY A 61 2.40 3.17 2.58
N ASN A 62 1.49 2.22 2.68
CA ASN A 62 0.13 2.46 3.15
C ASN A 62 0.10 2.84 4.63
N TRP A 63 0.93 2.23 5.47
CA TRP A 63 1.08 2.64 6.85
C TRP A 63 1.46 4.14 6.95
N HIS A 64 2.47 4.59 6.23
CA HIS A 64 2.87 6.00 6.22
C HIS A 64 1.76 6.91 5.70
N LYS A 65 1.08 6.52 4.62
CA LYS A 65 0.00 7.29 4.02
C LYS A 65 -1.16 7.51 5.00
N PHE A 66 -1.64 6.44 5.61
CA PHE A 66 -2.82 6.48 6.47
C PHE A 66 -2.52 6.95 7.90
N SER A 67 -1.31 6.71 8.42
CA SER A 67 -0.92 7.20 9.74
C SER A 67 -0.64 8.70 9.77
N GLN A 68 -0.16 9.26 8.67
CA GLN A 68 0.21 10.67 8.57
C GLN A 68 -0.92 11.59 8.07
N ASN A 69 -2.02 11.03 7.56
CA ASN A 69 -3.17 11.78 7.06
C ASN A 69 -4.40 11.44 7.88
N ARG A 70 -4.88 12.41 8.68
CA ARG A 70 -5.99 12.20 9.61
C ARG A 70 -7.29 11.79 8.89
N GLU A 71 -7.64 12.45 7.80
CA GLU A 71 -8.87 12.15 7.08
C GLU A 71 -8.86 10.74 6.48
N LEU A 72 -7.74 10.35 5.87
CA LEU A 72 -7.57 8.99 5.34
C LEU A 72 -7.57 7.94 6.44
N ARG A 73 -6.94 8.23 7.58
CA ARG A 73 -6.94 7.36 8.76
C ARG A 73 -8.36 7.15 9.29
N GLU A 74 -9.11 8.22 9.50
CA GLU A 74 -10.50 8.16 9.96
C GLU A 74 -11.40 7.39 8.97
N PHE A 75 -11.20 7.61 7.67
CA PHE A 75 -11.91 6.87 6.63
C PHE A 75 -11.61 5.37 6.70
N LEU A 76 -10.34 4.98 6.77
CA LEU A 76 -9.95 3.58 6.84
C LEU A 76 -10.49 2.90 8.11
N LEU A 77 -10.41 3.56 9.25
CA LEU A 77 -10.98 3.07 10.51
C LEU A 77 -12.50 2.94 10.45
N SER A 78 -13.19 3.83 9.72
CA SER A 78 -14.64 3.79 9.55
C SER A 78 -15.14 2.56 8.79
N THR A 79 -14.27 1.87 8.05
CA THR A 79 -14.64 0.64 7.35
C THR A 79 -14.89 -0.55 8.31
N GLY A 80 -14.60 -0.40 9.60
CA GLY A 80 -14.85 -1.41 10.64
C GLY A 80 -14.14 -2.73 10.34
N ASP A 81 -14.91 -3.81 10.31
CA ASP A 81 -14.40 -5.16 10.03
C ASP A 81 -14.69 -5.62 8.58
N SER A 82 -15.12 -4.71 7.72
CA SER A 82 -15.40 -5.01 6.32
C SER A 82 -14.15 -5.54 5.62
N VAL A 83 -14.35 -6.51 4.73
CA VAL A 83 -13.29 -6.99 3.83
C VAL A 83 -13.04 -5.92 2.77
N LEU A 84 -11.81 -5.43 2.69
CA LEU A 84 -11.40 -4.43 1.72
C LEU A 84 -10.91 -5.11 0.44
N VAL A 85 -11.36 -4.63 -0.70
CA VAL A 85 -11.15 -5.26 -2.00
C VAL A 85 -10.69 -4.24 -3.02
N GLU A 86 -9.57 -4.52 -3.69
CA GLU A 86 -9.18 -3.79 -4.89
C GLU A 86 -9.90 -4.40 -6.10
N ALA A 87 -11.00 -3.77 -6.49
CA ALA A 87 -11.84 -4.22 -7.60
C ALA A 87 -11.30 -3.71 -8.95
N SER A 88 -10.15 -4.23 -9.36
CA SER A 88 -9.52 -3.94 -10.64
C SER A 88 -9.64 -5.15 -11.58
N PRO A 89 -10.33 -5.02 -12.76
CA PRO A 89 -10.50 -6.13 -13.68
C PRO A 89 -9.20 -6.58 -14.36
N TYR A 90 -8.16 -5.75 -14.31
CA TYR A 90 -6.89 -5.99 -15.01
C TYR A 90 -5.74 -6.39 -14.06
N ASP A 91 -5.93 -6.30 -12.75
CA ASP A 91 -4.89 -6.56 -11.75
C ASP A 91 -5.20 -7.85 -10.98
N ALA A 92 -4.43 -8.90 -11.27
CA ALA A 92 -4.55 -10.18 -10.60
C ALA A 92 -3.65 -10.33 -9.35
N ILE A 93 -2.78 -9.34 -9.09
CA ILE A 93 -1.83 -9.36 -7.98
C ILE A 93 -2.37 -8.49 -6.83
N TRP A 94 -2.52 -7.20 -7.09
CA TRP A 94 -2.98 -6.26 -6.08
C TRP A 94 -4.50 -6.23 -5.94
N GLY A 95 -5.22 -6.58 -7.00
CA GLY A 95 -6.66 -6.65 -7.07
C GLY A 95 -7.21 -8.06 -7.18
N ILE A 96 -8.54 -8.15 -7.35
CA ILE A 96 -9.27 -9.42 -7.48
C ILE A 96 -9.48 -9.85 -8.93
N ARG A 97 -9.03 -9.05 -9.91
CA ARG A 97 -9.23 -9.24 -11.36
C ARG A 97 -10.71 -9.35 -11.75
N LEU A 98 -11.55 -8.61 -11.04
CA LEU A 98 -12.98 -8.44 -11.31
C LEU A 98 -13.33 -6.96 -11.14
N ALA A 99 -14.28 -6.47 -11.92
CA ALA A 99 -14.84 -5.14 -11.72
C ALA A 99 -15.74 -5.10 -10.49
N ALA A 100 -15.86 -3.94 -9.85
CA ALA A 100 -16.73 -3.74 -8.69
C ALA A 100 -18.22 -4.06 -8.99
N SER A 101 -18.64 -3.88 -10.25
CA SER A 101 -19.99 -4.20 -10.72
C SER A 101 -20.24 -5.69 -10.95
N SER A 102 -19.19 -6.52 -10.91
CA SER A 102 -19.34 -7.97 -11.07
C SER A 102 -19.97 -8.57 -9.80
N PRO A 103 -21.05 -9.39 -9.93
CA PRO A 103 -21.62 -10.10 -8.79
C PRO A 103 -20.61 -11.01 -8.08
N GLU A 104 -19.65 -11.55 -8.82
CA GLU A 104 -18.60 -12.42 -8.30
C GLU A 104 -17.61 -11.67 -7.38
N ALA A 105 -17.54 -10.34 -7.46
CA ALA A 105 -16.67 -9.53 -6.61
C ALA A 105 -17.04 -9.64 -5.12
N GLN A 106 -18.30 -9.94 -4.81
CA GLN A 106 -18.81 -10.12 -3.44
C GLN A 106 -18.46 -11.49 -2.83
N ASP A 107 -17.97 -12.41 -3.64
CA ASP A 107 -17.64 -13.77 -3.20
C ASP A 107 -16.11 -14.01 -3.31
N PRO A 108 -15.38 -14.02 -2.17
CA PRO A 108 -13.93 -14.24 -2.20
C PRO A 108 -13.51 -15.54 -2.89
N MET A 109 -14.36 -16.56 -2.90
CA MET A 109 -14.08 -17.85 -3.56
C MET A 109 -14.08 -17.75 -5.08
N LYS A 110 -14.64 -16.66 -5.63
CA LYS A 110 -14.70 -16.41 -7.09
C LYS A 110 -13.67 -15.39 -7.57
N TRP A 111 -12.88 -14.83 -6.68
CA TRP A 111 -11.84 -13.88 -7.04
C TRP A 111 -10.80 -14.54 -7.95
N ARG A 112 -10.36 -13.79 -8.97
CA ARG A 112 -9.38 -14.23 -9.97
C ARG A 112 -8.01 -13.60 -9.73
N GLY A 113 -7.86 -12.85 -8.66
CA GLY A 113 -6.64 -12.17 -8.23
C GLY A 113 -6.41 -12.32 -6.74
N GLN A 114 -5.21 -11.96 -6.29
CA GLN A 114 -4.74 -12.17 -4.94
C GLN A 114 -5.24 -11.13 -3.92
N ASN A 115 -5.75 -9.99 -4.39
CA ASN A 115 -6.20 -8.87 -3.54
C ASN A 115 -5.14 -8.41 -2.52
N LEU A 116 -3.87 -8.40 -2.88
CA LEU A 116 -2.79 -8.04 -1.93
C LEU A 116 -2.94 -6.62 -1.38
N LEU A 117 -3.46 -5.67 -2.19
CA LEU A 117 -3.70 -4.31 -1.70
C LEU A 117 -4.82 -4.28 -0.66
N GLY A 118 -5.90 -5.00 -0.87
CA GLY A 118 -6.98 -5.11 0.11
C GLY A 118 -6.49 -5.70 1.43
N PHE A 119 -5.69 -6.75 1.39
CA PHE A 119 -5.08 -7.34 2.59
C PHE A 119 -4.10 -6.38 3.29
N ALA A 120 -3.27 -5.67 2.54
CA ALA A 120 -2.36 -4.68 3.11
C ALA A 120 -3.13 -3.55 3.82
N LEU A 121 -4.21 -3.06 3.23
CA LEU A 121 -5.08 -2.04 3.85
C LEU A 121 -5.77 -2.57 5.11
N MET A 122 -6.23 -3.81 5.13
CA MET A 122 -6.79 -4.43 6.33
C MET A 122 -5.77 -4.55 7.46
N GLU A 123 -4.53 -4.94 7.16
CA GLU A 123 -3.44 -4.97 8.14
C GLU A 123 -3.11 -3.57 8.68
N VAL A 124 -3.01 -2.57 7.80
CA VAL A 124 -2.81 -1.17 8.21
C VAL A 124 -3.95 -0.69 9.09
N ARG A 125 -5.20 -1.01 8.76
CA ARG A 125 -6.37 -0.68 9.56
C ARG A 125 -6.29 -1.27 10.97
N ASP A 126 -5.93 -2.54 11.08
CA ASP A 126 -5.83 -3.23 12.37
C ASP A 126 -4.72 -2.62 13.22
N GLU A 127 -3.58 -2.30 12.64
CA GLU A 127 -2.47 -1.66 13.34
C GLU A 127 -2.82 -0.22 13.77
N LEU A 128 -3.49 0.56 12.91
CA LEU A 128 -3.98 1.90 13.27
C LEU A 128 -4.99 1.85 14.42
N ARG A 129 -5.87 0.86 14.43
CA ARG A 129 -6.84 0.65 15.51
C ARG A 129 -6.11 0.40 16.84
N ARG A 130 -5.12 -0.48 16.83
CA ARG A 130 -4.30 -0.79 18.00
C ARG A 130 -3.53 0.44 18.50
N VAL A 131 -2.88 1.18 17.61
CA VAL A 131 -2.13 2.40 17.96
C VAL A 131 -3.06 3.46 18.51
N THR A 132 -4.23 3.69 17.90
CA THR A 132 -5.23 4.66 18.36
C THR A 132 -5.74 4.31 19.76
N GLN A 133 -6.01 3.04 20.03
CA GLN A 133 -6.41 2.59 21.36
C GLN A 133 -5.30 2.83 22.41
N ASN A 134 -4.05 2.54 22.06
CA ASN A 134 -2.92 2.79 22.96
C ASN A 134 -2.71 4.29 23.21
N GLU A 135 -2.86 5.14 22.19
CA GLU A 135 -2.79 6.60 22.35
C GLU A 135 -3.86 7.13 23.31
N MET A 136 -5.07 6.59 23.25
CA MET A 136 -6.17 6.98 24.15
C MET A 136 -5.95 6.53 25.61
N LEU A 137 -5.23 5.43 25.79
CA LEU A 137 -4.94 4.88 27.12
C LEU A 137 -3.67 5.47 27.76
N CYS A 138 -2.84 6.12 26.97
CA CYS A 138 -1.58 6.70 27.45
C CYS A 138 -1.83 8.05 28.15
N ASP A 139 -1.38 8.18 29.38
CA ASP A 139 -1.30 9.48 30.04
C ASP A 139 -0.03 10.21 29.59
N TRP A 140 -0.18 11.00 28.54
CA TRP A 140 0.93 11.75 27.93
C TRP A 140 1.52 12.79 28.85
N SER A 141 0.79 13.24 29.90
CA SER A 141 1.32 14.17 30.89
C SER A 141 2.50 13.57 31.67
N MET A 142 2.51 12.25 31.85
CA MET A 142 3.60 11.55 32.52
C MET A 142 4.83 11.36 31.63
N VAL A 143 4.67 11.39 30.32
CA VAL A 143 5.76 11.19 29.35
C VAL A 143 6.58 12.47 29.17
N TRP A 144 5.94 13.63 29.28
CA TRP A 144 6.56 14.94 28.99
C TRP A 144 7.00 15.73 30.23
N GLN A 145 6.97 15.11 31.39
CA GLN A 145 7.41 15.76 32.68
C GLN A 145 8.94 15.73 32.90
N GLN A 146 9.72 15.50 31.87
CA GLN A 146 11.19 15.54 31.98
C GLN A 146 11.77 16.89 31.57
#